data_b5125c1fc57b1c7110d30223b320e55b
#
_entry.id   b5125c1fc57b1c7110d30223b320e55b
#
_cell.length_a   1.000
_cell.length_b   1.000
_cell.length_c   1.000
_cell.angle_alpha   90.00
_cell.angle_beta   90.00
_cell.angle_gamma   90.00
#
_symmetry.space_group_name_H-M   'P 1'
#
loop_
_entity.id
_entity.type
_entity.pdbx_description
1 polymer ?
#
loop_
_entity_poly.entity_id
_entity_poly.type
_entity_poly.pdbx_seq_one_letter_code
_entity_poly.pdbx_strand_id
1 'polypeptide(L)'
;MSGFGGLDADVEQLLNRDDWPLRWQRKLGLAPRVGGMGLKRRAIFFALFAWLPLGIWAFLRGHALPDGSVEPLLFHYGVNMRCLFAIPLLVLAEGMALKSTVRIATLFVRNRIVQAHQHGDFMKLMHEAAQRRDASLPWIAVGTLSLVWAMADPANADAHGMSWAVEEGRLGFGGWWFAYVARSIYIALLVGWLWRILLAFRFFLGISRLELSLVPTHPDGVAGLGFLEYYPRAYALVGLSISSVIASGWAHDVVYHAQDVHALIKFVAALVLAWLLILLLPLMVFSPQLMSAKRLGKEEYGRVVGEHGRLVRERWINNRPVTDPELLDAPGIGPVADANSMYAAVTAMRAFPLDKAGLLSVVLPMMLPMIVVFALQIPLKDLLLKLLTALA
;
A
#
# COMPACT_ATOMS: atom_id res chain seq x y z
N MET A 1 11.08 -32.32 -7.17
CA MET A 1 11.46 -31.06 -6.48
C MET A 1 12.23 -30.07 -7.36
N SER A 2 12.70 -30.42 -8.53
CA SER A 2 13.51 -29.57 -9.44
C SER A 2 12.75 -28.54 -10.30
N GLY A 3 11.43 -28.65 -10.42
CA GLY A 3 10.64 -27.72 -11.26
C GLY A 3 10.28 -26.37 -10.62
N PHE A 4 10.26 -26.29 -9.29
CA PHE A 4 9.87 -25.05 -8.59
C PHE A 4 10.98 -24.00 -8.56
N GLY A 5 12.26 -24.42 -8.49
CA GLY A 5 13.38 -23.48 -8.46
C GLY A 5 13.56 -22.68 -9.76
N GLY A 6 13.15 -23.25 -10.90
CA GLY A 6 13.19 -22.57 -12.19
C GLY A 6 12.14 -21.46 -12.30
N LEU A 7 10.89 -21.76 -11.90
CA LEU A 7 9.78 -20.81 -12.00
C LEU A 7 9.95 -19.59 -11.07
N ASP A 8 10.47 -19.82 -9.85
CA ASP A 8 10.78 -18.74 -8.91
C ASP A 8 11.84 -17.79 -9.47
N ALA A 9 12.88 -18.35 -10.11
CA ALA A 9 13.94 -17.56 -10.77
C ALA A 9 13.38 -16.76 -11.96
N ASP A 10 12.52 -17.35 -12.78
CA ASP A 10 11.89 -16.69 -13.93
C ASP A 10 10.99 -15.52 -13.47
N VAL A 11 10.19 -15.72 -12.41
CA VAL A 11 9.35 -14.68 -11.79
C VAL A 11 10.21 -13.53 -11.26
N GLU A 12 11.28 -13.86 -10.54
CA GLU A 12 12.20 -12.86 -9.99
C GLU A 12 12.92 -12.09 -11.10
N GLN A 13 13.41 -12.76 -12.13
CA GLN A 13 14.07 -12.13 -13.27
C GLN A 13 13.12 -11.21 -14.04
N LEU A 14 11.86 -11.62 -14.25
CA LEU A 14 10.85 -10.83 -14.95
C LEU A 14 10.49 -9.55 -14.19
N LEU A 15 10.32 -9.65 -12.86
CA LEU A 15 9.94 -8.52 -12.02
C LEU A 15 11.09 -7.55 -11.76
N ASN A 16 12.34 -8.03 -11.77
CA ASN A 16 13.53 -7.20 -11.58
C ASN A 16 13.94 -6.41 -12.86
N ARG A 17 13.20 -6.55 -13.97
CA ARG A 17 13.40 -5.68 -15.14
C ARG A 17 13.09 -4.23 -14.81
N ASP A 18 13.90 -3.33 -15.36
CA ASP A 18 13.69 -1.90 -15.20
C ASP A 18 12.43 -1.43 -15.93
N ASP A 19 11.57 -0.69 -15.26
CA ASP A 19 10.49 0.06 -15.89
C ASP A 19 11.04 1.23 -16.73
N TRP A 20 10.18 1.83 -17.56
CA TRP A 20 10.59 2.90 -18.46
C TRP A 20 11.28 4.09 -17.75
N PRO A 21 10.74 4.63 -16.60
CA PRO A 21 11.39 5.71 -15.88
C PRO A 21 12.75 5.31 -15.32
N LEU A 22 12.89 4.10 -14.78
CA LEU A 22 14.17 3.64 -14.21
C LEU A 22 15.24 3.45 -15.29
N ARG A 23 14.85 2.99 -16.50
CA ARG A 23 15.77 2.91 -17.64
C ARG A 23 16.37 4.26 -18.01
N TRP A 24 15.55 5.33 -18.05
CA TRP A 24 16.05 6.69 -18.30
C TRP A 24 16.94 7.20 -17.16
N GLN A 25 16.51 6.99 -15.91
CA GLN A 25 17.30 7.38 -14.75
C GLN A 25 18.66 6.65 -14.68
N ARG A 26 18.70 5.39 -15.14
CA ARG A 26 19.94 4.62 -15.27
C ARG A 26 20.87 5.21 -16.35
N LYS A 27 20.34 5.64 -17.50
CA LYS A 27 21.09 6.36 -18.54
C LYS A 27 21.67 7.68 -18.01
N LEU A 28 20.94 8.38 -17.15
CA LEU A 28 21.39 9.61 -16.48
C LEU A 28 22.35 9.35 -15.29
N GLY A 29 22.70 8.09 -15.04
CA GLY A 29 23.61 7.72 -13.95
C GLY A 29 23.02 7.81 -12.55
N LEU A 30 21.69 7.94 -12.41
CA LEU A 30 21.01 8.01 -11.11
C LEU A 30 20.82 6.64 -10.47
N ALA A 31 20.83 5.57 -11.26
CA ALA A 31 20.81 4.19 -10.79
C ALA A 31 22.07 3.44 -11.26
N PRO A 32 22.52 2.40 -10.53
CA PRO A 32 23.68 1.60 -10.93
C PRO A 32 23.45 0.95 -12.30
N ARG A 33 24.51 0.82 -13.11
CA ARG A 33 24.41 0.19 -14.44
C ARG A 33 24.03 -1.27 -14.38
N VAL A 34 24.45 -1.99 -13.33
CA VAL A 34 24.15 -3.40 -13.09
C VAL A 34 23.63 -3.54 -11.67
N GLY A 35 22.49 -4.21 -11.51
CA GLY A 35 21.86 -4.51 -10.22
C GLY A 35 21.35 -3.29 -9.45
N GLY A 36 20.27 -3.48 -8.73
CA GLY A 36 19.70 -2.49 -7.82
C GLY A 36 19.03 -1.27 -8.46
N MET A 37 18.17 -0.62 -7.69
CA MET A 37 17.37 0.55 -8.14
C MET A 37 18.05 1.90 -7.82
N GLY A 38 19.16 1.91 -7.10
CA GLY A 38 19.80 3.16 -6.68
C GLY A 38 18.93 4.07 -5.81
N LEU A 39 18.03 3.49 -5.00
CA LEU A 39 16.96 4.20 -4.30
C LEU A 39 17.44 5.42 -3.51
N LYS A 40 18.49 5.26 -2.69
CA LYS A 40 19.04 6.37 -1.88
C LYS A 40 19.55 7.51 -2.75
N ARG A 41 20.32 7.18 -3.82
CA ARG A 41 20.88 8.18 -4.74
C ARG A 41 19.77 8.92 -5.49
N ARG A 42 18.75 8.20 -5.96
CA ARG A 42 17.58 8.76 -6.63
C ARG A 42 16.75 9.64 -5.70
N ALA A 43 16.50 9.17 -4.48
CA ALA A 43 15.75 9.92 -3.47
C ALA A 43 16.44 11.26 -3.14
N ILE A 44 17.76 11.24 -2.89
CA ILE A 44 18.56 12.44 -2.63
C ILE A 44 18.56 13.36 -3.86
N PHE A 45 18.77 12.80 -5.06
CA PHE A 45 18.78 13.58 -6.29
C PHE A 45 17.45 14.32 -6.51
N PHE A 46 16.30 13.63 -6.43
CA PHE A 46 15.01 14.25 -6.65
C PHE A 46 14.65 15.27 -5.56
N ALA A 47 15.04 15.02 -4.31
CA ALA A 47 14.86 15.97 -3.23
C ALA A 47 15.67 17.26 -3.47
N LEU A 48 16.97 17.10 -3.75
CA LEU A 48 17.85 18.24 -4.01
C LEU A 48 17.47 18.96 -5.31
N PHE A 49 17.15 18.26 -6.37
CA PHE A 49 16.72 18.86 -7.63
C PHE A 49 15.43 19.69 -7.46
N ALA A 50 14.49 19.19 -6.67
CA ALA A 50 13.25 19.93 -6.39
C ALA A 50 13.49 21.14 -5.47
N TRP A 51 14.33 21.01 -4.44
CA TRP A 51 14.47 21.99 -3.36
C TRP A 51 15.65 22.98 -3.55
N LEU A 52 16.80 22.50 -4.01
CA LEU A 52 18.04 23.30 -4.01
C LEU A 52 17.95 24.60 -4.83
N PRO A 53 17.34 24.62 -6.04
CA PRO A 53 17.16 25.87 -6.78
C PRO A 53 16.30 26.89 -6.03
N LEU A 54 15.28 26.41 -5.28
CA LEU A 54 14.44 27.26 -4.44
C LEU A 54 15.25 27.87 -3.30
N GLY A 55 16.02 27.03 -2.59
CA GLY A 55 16.85 27.45 -1.46
C GLY A 55 17.92 28.47 -1.87
N ILE A 56 18.62 28.20 -2.98
CA ILE A 56 19.64 29.14 -3.50
C ILE A 56 19.01 30.47 -3.87
N TRP A 57 17.89 30.44 -4.62
CA TRP A 57 17.20 31.67 -5.03
C TRP A 57 16.69 32.47 -3.82
N ALA A 58 16.02 31.81 -2.87
CA ALA A 58 15.50 32.47 -1.67
C ALA A 58 16.62 33.06 -0.81
N PHE A 59 17.77 32.35 -0.72
CA PHE A 59 18.94 32.86 0.00
C PHE A 59 19.53 34.13 -0.67
N LEU A 60 19.67 34.10 -2.00
CA LEU A 60 20.22 35.26 -2.77
C LEU A 60 19.31 36.48 -2.72
N ARG A 61 17.99 36.27 -2.54
CA ARG A 61 16.97 37.35 -2.46
C ARG A 61 16.64 37.77 -1.04
N GLY A 62 17.23 37.16 -0.01
CA GLY A 62 16.93 37.44 1.39
C GLY A 62 15.63 36.81 1.90
N HIS A 63 14.92 36.03 1.07
CA HIS A 63 13.64 35.39 1.44
C HIS A 63 13.81 34.03 2.13
N ALA A 64 15.05 33.61 2.44
CA ALA A 64 15.31 32.32 3.08
C ALA A 64 15.04 32.34 4.59
N LEU A 65 15.35 33.45 5.27
CA LEU A 65 15.29 33.65 6.71
C LEU A 65 14.27 34.76 7.08
N PRO A 66 13.76 34.79 8.31
CA PRO A 66 12.81 35.83 8.76
C PRO A 66 13.45 37.20 8.69
N ASP A 67 12.89 38.14 7.93
CA ASP A 67 13.24 39.53 7.90
C ASP A 67 12.11 40.46 8.46
N GLY A 68 11.03 39.85 8.96
CA GLY A 68 9.87 40.51 9.56
C GLY A 68 8.76 40.90 8.59
N SER A 69 8.94 40.81 7.28
CA SER A 69 7.96 41.27 6.28
C SER A 69 7.27 40.14 5.50
N VAL A 70 7.92 38.97 5.38
CA VAL A 70 7.48 37.82 4.52
C VAL A 70 7.73 36.51 5.24
N GLU A 71 6.86 35.54 5.05
CA GLU A 71 7.12 34.16 5.50
C GLU A 71 8.31 33.59 4.77
N PRO A 72 9.39 33.20 5.49
CA PRO A 72 10.61 32.75 4.82
C PRO A 72 10.47 31.30 4.33
N LEU A 73 11.16 30.96 3.21
CA LEU A 73 11.14 29.63 2.61
C LEU A 73 11.46 28.52 3.61
N LEU A 74 12.44 28.70 4.49
CA LEU A 74 12.84 27.68 5.46
C LEU A 74 11.77 27.32 6.49
N PHE A 75 10.86 28.23 6.78
CA PHE A 75 9.74 28.03 7.69
C PHE A 75 8.43 27.66 6.95
N HIS A 76 8.46 27.60 5.62
CA HIS A 76 7.30 27.20 4.84
C HIS A 76 7.14 25.69 4.85
N TYR A 77 6.31 25.18 5.76
CA TYR A 77 6.13 23.74 6.00
C TYR A 77 5.76 22.96 4.74
N GLY A 78 4.83 23.47 3.93
CA GLY A 78 4.32 22.77 2.73
C GLY A 78 5.37 22.50 1.66
N VAL A 79 6.23 23.49 1.37
CA VAL A 79 7.30 23.37 0.39
C VAL A 79 8.38 22.37 0.86
N ASN A 80 8.84 22.54 2.10
CA ASN A 80 9.90 21.73 2.68
C ASN A 80 9.47 20.27 2.84
N MET A 81 8.27 20.01 3.36
CA MET A 81 7.73 18.64 3.49
C MET A 81 7.54 17.97 2.14
N ARG A 82 7.08 18.67 1.13
CA ARG A 82 6.91 18.12 -0.22
C ARG A 82 8.24 17.76 -0.86
N CYS A 83 9.21 18.67 -0.85
CA CYS A 83 10.49 18.49 -1.56
C CYS A 83 11.45 17.58 -0.80
N LEU A 84 11.63 17.78 0.52
CA LEU A 84 12.67 17.13 1.31
C LEU A 84 12.21 15.82 1.99
N PHE A 85 10.91 15.63 2.14
CA PHE A 85 10.37 14.46 2.83
C PHE A 85 9.50 13.59 1.91
N ALA A 86 8.46 14.15 1.30
CA ALA A 86 7.48 13.38 0.55
C ALA A 86 8.06 12.78 -0.76
N ILE A 87 8.78 13.58 -1.55
CA ILE A 87 9.43 13.09 -2.79
C ILE A 87 10.41 11.94 -2.50
N PRO A 88 11.37 12.06 -1.55
CA PRO A 88 12.22 10.94 -1.19
C PRO A 88 11.48 9.69 -0.72
N LEU A 89 10.42 9.83 0.08
CA LEU A 89 9.62 8.69 0.54
C LEU A 89 8.97 7.96 -0.61
N LEU A 90 8.40 8.67 -1.59
CA LEU A 90 7.80 8.06 -2.77
C LEU A 90 8.82 7.26 -3.58
N VAL A 91 10.06 7.75 -3.71
CA VAL A 91 11.14 7.02 -4.38
C VAL A 91 11.58 5.79 -3.58
N LEU A 92 11.73 5.92 -2.26
CA LEU A 92 12.13 4.80 -1.39
C LEU A 92 11.06 3.70 -1.33
N ALA A 93 9.79 4.07 -1.40
CA ALA A 93 8.66 3.13 -1.44
C ALA A 93 8.73 2.16 -2.64
N GLU A 94 9.35 2.56 -3.76
CA GLU A 94 9.51 1.69 -4.94
C GLU A 94 10.24 0.39 -4.61
N GLY A 95 11.25 0.44 -3.74
CA GLY A 95 11.98 -0.74 -3.31
C GLY A 95 11.16 -1.68 -2.44
N MET A 96 10.29 -1.12 -1.59
CA MET A 96 9.36 -1.93 -0.78
C MET A 96 8.31 -2.60 -1.66
N ALA A 97 7.75 -1.85 -2.62
CA ALA A 97 6.76 -2.38 -3.55
C ALA A 97 7.33 -3.50 -4.43
N LEU A 98 8.55 -3.34 -4.96
CA LEU A 98 9.20 -4.38 -5.74
C LEU A 98 9.41 -5.65 -4.91
N LYS A 99 9.99 -5.54 -3.72
CA LYS A 99 10.21 -6.71 -2.83
C LYS A 99 8.90 -7.41 -2.49
N SER A 100 7.84 -6.65 -2.18
CA SER A 100 6.53 -7.22 -1.87
C SER A 100 5.90 -7.90 -3.09
N THR A 101 6.01 -7.31 -4.28
CA THR A 101 5.48 -7.89 -5.51
C THR A 101 6.17 -9.20 -5.85
N VAL A 102 7.50 -9.25 -5.80
CA VAL A 102 8.28 -10.49 -6.01
C VAL A 102 7.85 -11.55 -5.00
N ARG A 103 7.80 -11.19 -3.71
CA ARG A 103 7.40 -12.12 -2.64
C ARG A 103 6.00 -12.67 -2.84
N ILE A 104 5.03 -11.82 -3.17
CA ILE A 104 3.64 -12.25 -3.41
C ILE A 104 3.57 -13.20 -4.61
N ALA A 105 4.20 -12.84 -5.72
CA ALA A 105 4.18 -13.66 -6.93
C ALA A 105 4.82 -15.04 -6.69
N THR A 106 5.97 -15.09 -6.01
CA THR A 106 6.64 -16.34 -5.63
C THR A 106 5.76 -17.19 -4.69
N LEU A 107 5.06 -16.57 -3.72
CA LEU A 107 4.24 -17.30 -2.76
C LEU A 107 2.98 -17.92 -3.40
N PHE A 108 2.42 -17.36 -4.46
CA PHE A 108 1.34 -18.00 -5.21
C PHE A 108 1.75 -19.38 -5.76
N VAL A 109 2.99 -19.50 -6.22
CA VAL A 109 3.54 -20.74 -6.76
C VAL A 109 4.04 -21.66 -5.64
N ARG A 110 4.87 -21.14 -4.74
CA ARG A 110 5.52 -21.91 -3.68
C ARG A 110 4.52 -22.56 -2.71
N ASN A 111 3.46 -21.86 -2.36
CA ASN A 111 2.37 -22.37 -1.52
C ASN A 111 1.36 -23.21 -2.29
N ARG A 112 1.63 -23.49 -3.58
CA ARG A 112 0.75 -24.28 -4.45
C ARG A 112 -0.68 -23.75 -4.55
N ILE A 113 -0.86 -22.43 -4.36
CA ILE A 113 -2.16 -21.79 -4.55
C ILE A 113 -2.55 -21.82 -6.03
N VAL A 114 -1.57 -21.56 -6.93
CA VAL A 114 -1.71 -21.82 -8.36
C VAL A 114 -1.24 -23.23 -8.65
N GLN A 115 -2.11 -24.06 -9.24
CA GLN A 115 -1.83 -25.45 -9.53
C GLN A 115 -0.85 -25.60 -10.70
N ALA A 116 -0.11 -26.72 -10.74
CA ALA A 116 0.97 -26.91 -11.72
C ALA A 116 0.49 -26.81 -13.19
N HIS A 117 -0.71 -27.27 -13.51
CA HIS A 117 -1.27 -27.19 -14.85
C HIS A 117 -1.59 -25.74 -15.29
N GLN A 118 -1.72 -24.81 -14.36
CA GLN A 118 -2.01 -23.39 -14.62
C GLN A 118 -0.77 -22.51 -14.55
N HIS A 119 0.42 -23.06 -14.33
CA HIS A 119 1.65 -22.27 -14.29
C HIS A 119 1.88 -21.49 -15.60
N GLY A 120 1.49 -22.07 -16.75
CA GLY A 120 1.56 -21.38 -18.05
C GLY A 120 0.72 -20.11 -18.10
N ASP A 121 -0.52 -20.18 -17.61
CA ASP A 121 -1.45 -19.03 -17.58
C ASP A 121 -1.02 -17.99 -16.54
N PHE A 122 -0.52 -18.43 -15.38
CA PHE A 122 0.08 -17.53 -14.38
C PHE A 122 1.27 -16.76 -14.98
N MET A 123 2.18 -17.43 -15.69
CA MET A 123 3.32 -16.78 -16.34
C MET A 123 2.89 -15.82 -17.46
N LYS A 124 1.82 -16.11 -18.21
CA LYS A 124 1.23 -15.15 -19.16
C LYS A 124 0.76 -13.87 -18.46
N LEU A 125 0.02 -13.99 -17.34
CA LEU A 125 -0.42 -12.85 -16.54
C LEU A 125 0.78 -12.02 -16.02
N MET A 126 1.85 -12.69 -15.58
CA MET A 126 3.08 -12.05 -15.15
C MET A 126 3.76 -11.27 -16.30
N HIS A 127 3.86 -11.88 -17.50
CA HIS A 127 4.43 -11.22 -18.67
C HIS A 127 3.59 -10.02 -19.12
N GLU A 128 2.27 -10.13 -19.14
CA GLU A 128 1.38 -9.02 -19.45
C GLU A 128 1.50 -7.86 -18.44
N ALA A 129 1.59 -8.18 -17.14
CA ALA A 129 1.78 -7.17 -16.11
C ALA A 129 3.13 -6.45 -16.27
N ALA A 130 4.21 -7.20 -16.54
CA ALA A 130 5.53 -6.65 -16.81
C ALA A 130 5.56 -5.79 -18.08
N GLN A 131 4.96 -6.24 -19.19
CA GLN A 131 4.88 -5.47 -20.42
C GLN A 131 4.14 -4.14 -20.21
N ARG A 132 3.00 -4.14 -19.50
CA ARG A 132 2.25 -2.92 -19.19
C ARG A 132 3.01 -1.97 -18.28
N ARG A 133 3.76 -2.51 -17.30
CA ARG A 133 4.64 -1.71 -16.43
C ARG A 133 5.77 -1.06 -17.23
N ASP A 134 6.35 -1.80 -18.19
CA ASP A 134 7.51 -1.39 -18.98
C ASP A 134 7.13 -0.51 -20.17
N ALA A 135 5.83 -0.38 -20.49
CA ALA A 135 5.33 0.45 -21.56
C ALA A 135 5.62 1.93 -21.31
N SER A 136 6.02 2.67 -22.36
CA SER A 136 6.31 4.10 -22.27
C SER A 136 5.05 4.97 -22.23
N LEU A 137 3.99 4.55 -22.92
CA LEU A 137 2.77 5.35 -23.10
C LEU A 137 2.10 5.79 -21.77
N PRO A 138 1.91 4.90 -20.76
CA PRO A 138 1.36 5.33 -19.48
C PRO A 138 2.24 6.37 -18.78
N TRP A 139 3.57 6.25 -18.87
CA TRP A 139 4.49 7.18 -18.24
C TRP A 139 4.55 8.54 -18.95
N ILE A 140 4.37 8.57 -20.28
CA ILE A 140 4.19 9.81 -21.03
C ILE A 140 2.88 10.48 -20.60
N ALA A 141 1.79 9.71 -20.46
CA ALA A 141 0.52 10.23 -19.96
C ALA A 141 0.63 10.78 -18.54
N VAL A 142 1.36 10.09 -17.63
CA VAL A 142 1.66 10.56 -16.28
C VAL A 142 2.39 11.90 -16.32
N GLY A 143 3.45 12.01 -17.11
CA GLY A 143 4.22 13.26 -17.27
C GLY A 143 3.37 14.41 -17.83
N THR A 144 2.60 14.13 -18.90
CA THR A 144 1.72 15.13 -19.51
C THR A 144 0.64 15.60 -18.54
N LEU A 145 -0.05 14.68 -17.85
CA LEU A 145 -1.07 15.01 -16.86
C LEU A 145 -0.50 15.86 -15.72
N SER A 146 0.70 15.53 -15.24
CA SER A 146 1.37 16.27 -14.17
C SER A 146 1.71 17.69 -14.62
N LEU A 147 2.15 17.86 -15.87
CA LEU A 147 2.46 19.16 -16.44
C LEU A 147 1.18 19.99 -16.66
N VAL A 148 0.13 19.38 -17.24
CA VAL A 148 -1.18 20.04 -17.42
C VAL A 148 -1.76 20.49 -16.09
N TRP A 149 -1.69 19.64 -15.05
CA TRP A 149 -2.12 20.01 -13.71
C TRP A 149 -1.31 21.19 -13.14
N ALA A 150 0.01 21.19 -13.33
CA ALA A 150 0.85 22.31 -12.90
C ALA A 150 0.51 23.61 -13.64
N MET A 151 0.12 23.54 -14.91
CA MET A 151 -0.26 24.69 -15.72
C MET A 151 -1.70 25.18 -15.45
N ALA A 152 -2.60 24.30 -15.05
CA ALA A 152 -4.01 24.64 -14.84
C ALA A 152 -4.24 25.56 -13.62
N ASP A 153 -3.31 25.59 -12.67
CA ASP A 153 -3.45 26.35 -11.42
C ASP A 153 -2.16 27.08 -10.98
N PRO A 154 -1.66 28.03 -11.77
CA PRO A 154 -0.52 28.84 -11.36
C PRO A 154 -0.87 29.97 -10.39
N ALA A 155 -2.14 30.40 -10.37
CA ALA A 155 -2.56 31.61 -9.65
C ALA A 155 -3.28 31.33 -8.32
N ASN A 156 -3.90 30.15 -8.18
CA ASN A 156 -4.64 29.76 -6.97
C ASN A 156 -3.82 28.88 -6.01
N ALA A 157 -2.60 28.52 -6.38
CA ALA A 157 -1.68 27.87 -5.46
C ALA A 157 -1.30 28.89 -4.37
N ASP A 158 -2.22 29.10 -3.45
CA ASP A 158 -2.07 29.87 -2.22
C ASP A 158 -1.35 31.21 -2.43
N ALA A 159 -2.10 32.24 -2.85
CA ALA A 159 -1.60 33.61 -2.84
C ALA A 159 -1.05 34.00 -1.44
N HIS A 160 -1.50 33.32 -0.38
CA HIS A 160 -1.01 33.45 0.98
C HIS A 160 0.18 32.55 1.28
N GLY A 161 0.25 31.31 0.72
CA GLY A 161 1.32 30.35 0.97
C GLY A 161 2.59 30.53 0.13
N MET A 162 2.62 31.46 -0.85
CA MET A 162 3.80 31.74 -1.68
C MET A 162 4.34 33.16 -1.51
N SER A 163 4.09 33.82 -0.37
CA SER A 163 4.59 35.17 -0.10
C SER A 163 6.11 35.28 -0.26
N TRP A 164 6.86 34.24 0.14
CA TRP A 164 8.31 34.14 -0.05
C TRP A 164 8.76 34.14 -1.51
N ALA A 165 7.88 33.80 -2.43
CA ALA A 165 8.18 33.58 -3.85
C ALA A 165 7.77 34.75 -4.75
N VAL A 166 7.17 35.82 -4.18
CA VAL A 166 6.67 36.98 -4.91
C VAL A 166 7.73 38.09 -4.90
N GLU A 167 8.05 38.62 -6.09
CA GLU A 167 8.89 39.80 -6.30
C GLU A 167 8.07 40.84 -7.06
N GLU A 168 8.00 42.06 -6.57
CA GLU A 168 7.30 43.18 -7.23
C GLU A 168 5.86 42.84 -7.68
N GLY A 169 5.13 42.03 -6.92
CA GLY A 169 3.77 41.60 -7.24
C GLY A 169 3.66 40.51 -8.31
N ARG A 170 4.77 39.88 -8.71
CA ARG A 170 4.80 38.75 -9.65
C ARG A 170 5.57 37.56 -9.05
N LEU A 171 5.27 36.36 -9.55
CA LEU A 171 6.01 35.17 -9.17
C LEU A 171 7.48 35.27 -9.64
N GLY A 172 8.41 35.30 -8.69
CA GLY A 172 9.84 35.17 -8.94
C GLY A 172 10.23 33.76 -9.40
N PHE A 173 11.52 33.58 -9.72
CA PHE A 173 12.02 32.28 -10.18
C PHE A 173 11.73 31.13 -9.21
N GLY A 174 11.85 31.36 -7.90
CA GLY A 174 11.56 30.36 -6.87
C GLY A 174 10.12 29.86 -6.94
N GLY A 175 9.14 30.76 -7.05
CA GLY A 175 7.74 30.41 -7.18
C GLY A 175 7.44 29.65 -8.48
N TRP A 176 8.05 30.10 -9.59
CA TRP A 176 7.95 29.40 -10.87
C TRP A 176 8.52 27.99 -10.80
N TRP A 177 9.71 27.82 -10.23
CA TRP A 177 10.34 26.49 -10.07
C TRP A 177 9.50 25.57 -9.19
N PHE A 178 8.99 26.08 -8.08
CA PHE A 178 8.11 25.30 -7.21
C PHE A 178 6.85 24.85 -7.92
N ALA A 179 6.13 25.77 -8.58
CA ALA A 179 4.86 25.48 -9.22
C ALA A 179 5.01 24.48 -10.38
N TYR A 180 5.99 24.69 -11.26
CA TYR A 180 6.11 23.93 -12.51
C TYR A 180 7.06 22.74 -12.42
N VAL A 181 8.09 22.76 -11.57
CA VAL A 181 9.07 21.67 -11.48
C VAL A 181 8.85 20.82 -10.24
N ALA A 182 8.98 21.38 -9.04
CA ALA A 182 8.92 20.58 -7.81
C ALA A 182 7.54 19.92 -7.61
N ARG A 183 6.47 20.70 -7.84
CA ARG A 183 5.08 20.21 -7.76
C ARG A 183 4.80 19.16 -8.82
N SER A 184 5.28 19.35 -10.05
CA SER A 184 5.11 18.37 -11.15
C SER A 184 5.83 17.06 -10.85
N ILE A 185 7.04 17.07 -10.28
CA ILE A 185 7.75 15.87 -9.86
C ILE A 185 6.93 15.10 -8.81
N TYR A 186 6.40 15.78 -7.80
CA TYR A 186 5.59 15.15 -6.76
C TYR A 186 4.32 14.52 -7.33
N ILE A 187 3.58 15.26 -8.19
CA ILE A 187 2.36 14.77 -8.84
C ILE A 187 2.67 13.60 -9.76
N ALA A 188 3.74 13.66 -10.55
CA ALA A 188 4.16 12.56 -11.42
C ALA A 188 4.46 11.28 -10.64
N LEU A 189 5.12 11.41 -9.50
CA LEU A 189 5.36 10.26 -8.61
C LEU A 189 4.04 9.71 -8.06
N LEU A 190 3.11 10.54 -7.60
CA LEU A 190 1.79 10.09 -7.10
C LEU A 190 0.96 9.40 -8.18
N VAL A 191 0.86 9.99 -9.38
CA VAL A 191 0.13 9.38 -10.51
C VAL A 191 0.81 8.06 -10.92
N GLY A 192 2.15 8.00 -10.88
CA GLY A 192 2.91 6.76 -11.08
C GLY A 192 2.55 5.69 -10.04
N TRP A 193 2.30 6.08 -8.78
CA TRP A 193 1.85 5.16 -7.74
C TRP A 193 0.41 4.68 -7.97
N LEU A 194 -0.51 5.53 -8.39
CA LEU A 194 -1.87 5.12 -8.80
C LEU A 194 -1.83 4.14 -9.96
N TRP A 195 -0.94 4.36 -10.94
CA TRP A 195 -0.71 3.42 -12.05
C TRP A 195 -0.26 2.05 -11.54
N ARG A 196 0.68 1.99 -10.57
CA ARG A 196 1.13 0.72 -9.97
C ARG A 196 0.00 0.00 -9.23
N ILE A 197 -0.88 0.73 -8.53
CA ILE A 197 -2.07 0.16 -7.88
C ILE A 197 -3.02 -0.43 -8.93
N LEU A 198 -3.24 0.26 -10.05
CA LEU A 198 -4.07 -0.24 -11.15
C LEU A 198 -3.48 -1.51 -11.79
N LEU A 199 -2.16 -1.57 -11.96
CA LEU A 199 -1.48 -2.77 -12.44
C LEU A 199 -1.65 -3.95 -11.47
N ALA A 200 -1.49 -3.71 -10.17
CA ALA A 200 -1.72 -4.72 -9.15
C ALA A 200 -3.19 -5.21 -9.15
N PHE A 201 -4.15 -4.30 -9.29
CA PHE A 201 -5.57 -4.66 -9.41
C PHE A 201 -5.82 -5.59 -10.61
N ARG A 202 -5.29 -5.23 -11.79
CA ARG A 202 -5.45 -6.06 -13.00
C ARG A 202 -4.77 -7.42 -12.86
N PHE A 203 -3.59 -7.46 -12.25
CA PHE A 203 -2.86 -8.69 -11.99
C PHE A 203 -3.64 -9.61 -11.03
N PHE A 204 -4.10 -9.10 -9.90
CA PHE A 204 -4.89 -9.88 -8.94
C PHE A 204 -6.24 -10.32 -9.53
N LEU A 205 -6.88 -9.47 -10.33
CA LEU A 205 -8.09 -9.84 -11.06
C LEU A 205 -7.84 -10.98 -12.06
N GLY A 206 -6.69 -11.01 -12.73
CA GLY A 206 -6.27 -12.12 -13.57
C GLY A 206 -6.07 -13.41 -12.77
N ILE A 207 -5.34 -13.33 -11.66
CA ILE A 207 -5.11 -14.49 -10.78
C ILE A 207 -6.42 -14.99 -10.17
N SER A 208 -7.33 -14.12 -9.75
CA SER A 208 -8.60 -14.53 -9.16
C SER A 208 -9.53 -15.27 -10.14
N ARG A 209 -9.22 -15.28 -11.42
CA ARG A 209 -9.95 -16.07 -12.44
C ARG A 209 -9.35 -17.46 -12.67
N LEU A 210 -8.19 -17.74 -12.09
CA LEU A 210 -7.60 -19.08 -12.09
C LEU A 210 -8.28 -19.95 -11.04
N GLU A 211 -8.19 -21.27 -11.22
CA GLU A 211 -8.64 -22.25 -10.22
C GLU A 211 -7.62 -22.32 -9.08
N LEU A 212 -7.84 -21.52 -8.05
CA LEU A 212 -6.95 -21.47 -6.90
C LEU A 212 -7.19 -22.64 -5.95
N SER A 213 -6.11 -23.29 -5.53
CA SER A 213 -6.13 -24.38 -4.54
C SER A 213 -6.23 -23.79 -3.12
N LEU A 214 -7.43 -23.34 -2.76
CA LEU A 214 -7.71 -22.76 -1.45
C LEU A 214 -8.00 -23.84 -0.42
N VAL A 215 -7.36 -23.76 0.75
CA VAL A 215 -7.53 -24.72 1.85
C VAL A 215 -8.29 -24.02 3.00
N PRO A 216 -9.61 -24.30 3.18
CA PRO A 216 -10.44 -23.60 4.19
C PRO A 216 -9.94 -23.73 5.64
N THR A 217 -9.19 -24.81 5.96
CA THR A 217 -8.62 -25.07 7.29
C THR A 217 -7.22 -24.47 7.47
N HIS A 218 -6.71 -23.70 6.49
CA HIS A 218 -5.38 -23.12 6.57
C HIS A 218 -5.26 -22.18 7.78
N PRO A 219 -4.16 -22.24 8.58
CA PRO A 219 -4.03 -21.52 9.84
C PRO A 219 -3.98 -19.98 9.71
N ASP A 220 -3.76 -19.44 8.50
CA ASP A 220 -3.82 -18.00 8.26
C ASP A 220 -5.25 -17.42 8.32
N GLY A 221 -6.26 -18.30 8.37
CA GLY A 221 -7.68 -17.93 8.39
C GLY A 221 -8.21 -17.28 7.11
N VAL A 222 -7.47 -17.39 5.99
CA VAL A 222 -7.85 -16.91 4.65
C VAL A 222 -7.47 -17.90 3.55
N ALA A 223 -7.58 -19.19 3.86
CA ALA A 223 -7.40 -20.30 2.94
C ALA A 223 -6.06 -20.35 2.21
N GLY A 224 -4.98 -19.84 2.81
CA GLY A 224 -3.64 -19.80 2.24
C GLY A 224 -3.27 -18.47 1.59
N LEU A 225 -4.17 -17.49 1.53
CA LEU A 225 -3.96 -16.18 0.92
C LEU A 225 -3.44 -15.10 1.90
N GLY A 226 -3.03 -15.45 3.13
CA GLY A 226 -2.56 -14.49 4.14
C GLY A 226 -1.34 -13.67 3.71
N PHE A 227 -0.51 -14.20 2.82
CA PHE A 227 0.63 -13.46 2.28
C PHE A 227 0.25 -12.23 1.45
N LEU A 228 -1.01 -12.09 1.02
CA LEU A 228 -1.47 -10.89 0.32
C LEU A 228 -1.40 -9.62 1.18
N GLU A 229 -1.28 -9.74 2.50
CA GLU A 229 -1.07 -8.60 3.41
C GLU A 229 0.25 -7.84 3.14
N TYR A 230 1.23 -8.45 2.46
CA TYR A 230 2.42 -7.74 2.01
C TYR A 230 2.12 -6.64 0.98
N TYR A 231 1.00 -6.75 0.26
CA TYR A 231 0.62 -5.75 -0.73
C TYR A 231 0.32 -4.39 -0.10
N PRO A 232 -0.66 -4.20 0.80
CA PRO A 232 -0.94 -2.90 1.37
C PRO A 232 0.23 -2.35 2.21
N ARG A 233 0.99 -3.22 2.89
CA ARG A 233 2.18 -2.80 3.65
C ARG A 233 3.25 -2.11 2.79
N ALA A 234 3.37 -2.52 1.52
CA ALA A 234 4.31 -1.91 0.58
C ALA A 234 3.99 -0.44 0.27
N TYR A 235 2.75 -0.01 0.46
CA TYR A 235 2.27 1.34 0.20
C TYR A 235 2.23 2.24 1.45
N ALA A 236 2.70 1.77 2.59
CA ALA A 236 2.71 2.53 3.84
C ALA A 236 3.46 3.87 3.72
N LEU A 237 4.63 3.87 3.04
CA LEU A 237 5.41 5.09 2.80
C LEU A 237 4.72 6.06 1.83
N VAL A 238 3.90 5.55 0.91
CA VAL A 238 3.11 6.38 0.00
C VAL A 238 2.03 7.12 0.78
N GLY A 239 1.29 6.41 1.65
CA GLY A 239 0.31 7.00 2.55
C GLY A 239 0.94 8.04 3.49
N LEU A 240 2.10 7.73 4.08
CA LEU A 240 2.88 8.67 4.89
C LEU A 240 3.28 9.92 4.10
N SER A 241 3.72 9.78 2.84
CA SER A 241 4.08 10.90 1.97
C SER A 241 2.87 11.81 1.69
N ILE A 242 1.72 11.23 1.32
CA ILE A 242 0.50 11.99 1.05
C ILE A 242 0.04 12.74 2.30
N SER A 243 -0.05 12.03 3.43
CA SER A 243 -0.50 12.63 4.68
C SER A 243 0.44 13.71 5.18
N SER A 244 1.77 13.57 5.00
CA SER A 244 2.74 14.59 5.41
C SER A 244 2.58 15.91 4.66
N VAL A 245 2.30 15.84 3.35
CA VAL A 245 2.07 17.06 2.55
C VAL A 245 0.78 17.74 2.95
N ILE A 246 -0.30 16.98 3.17
CA ILE A 246 -1.59 17.54 3.62
C ILE A 246 -1.46 18.10 5.05
N ALA A 247 -0.84 17.34 5.95
CA ALA A 247 -0.63 17.76 7.32
C ALA A 247 0.21 19.04 7.42
N SER A 248 1.21 19.21 6.54
CA SER A 248 2.04 20.42 6.53
C SER A 248 1.25 21.68 6.11
N GLY A 249 0.30 21.55 5.17
CA GLY A 249 -0.62 22.63 4.85
C GLY A 249 -1.52 22.99 6.04
N TRP A 250 -2.13 21.98 6.66
CA TRP A 250 -2.97 22.19 7.84
C TRP A 250 -2.19 22.72 9.06
N ALA A 251 -0.93 22.29 9.26
CA ALA A 251 -0.08 22.85 10.29
C ALA A 251 0.14 24.35 10.08
N HIS A 252 0.32 24.77 8.83
CA HIS A 252 0.42 26.16 8.45
C HIS A 252 -0.87 26.94 8.80
N ASP A 253 -2.03 26.41 8.41
CA ASP A 253 -3.32 27.04 8.68
C ASP A 253 -3.63 27.14 10.19
N VAL A 254 -3.26 26.11 10.96
CA VAL A 254 -3.42 26.10 12.41
C VAL A 254 -2.52 27.13 13.10
N VAL A 255 -1.27 27.27 12.67
CA VAL A 255 -0.28 28.16 13.30
C VAL A 255 -0.50 29.61 12.90
N TYR A 256 -0.75 29.88 11.61
CA TYR A 256 -0.79 31.26 11.09
C TYR A 256 -2.22 31.82 10.94
N HIS A 257 -3.21 30.93 10.73
CA HIS A 257 -4.62 31.35 10.53
C HIS A 257 -5.56 30.95 11.68
N ALA A 258 -5.00 30.43 12.78
CA ALA A 258 -5.75 30.02 13.97
C ALA A 258 -6.93 29.07 13.67
N GLN A 259 -6.77 28.20 12.67
CA GLN A 259 -7.80 27.24 12.29
C GLN A 259 -8.00 26.20 13.38
N ASP A 260 -9.27 25.86 13.70
CA ASP A 260 -9.59 24.82 14.69
C ASP A 260 -9.26 23.43 14.15
N VAL A 261 -8.38 22.70 14.84
CA VAL A 261 -8.01 21.31 14.49
C VAL A 261 -9.20 20.36 14.55
N HIS A 262 -10.25 20.63 15.32
CA HIS A 262 -11.43 19.78 15.38
C HIS A 262 -12.18 19.74 14.04
N ALA A 263 -12.15 20.82 13.27
CA ALA A 263 -12.73 20.86 11.93
C ALA A 263 -12.02 19.89 10.97
N LEU A 264 -10.72 19.63 11.20
CA LEU A 264 -9.90 18.76 10.35
C LEU A 264 -10.16 17.25 10.56
N ILE A 265 -10.77 16.84 11.68
CA ILE A 265 -10.99 15.41 12.00
C ILE A 265 -11.77 14.72 10.90
N LYS A 266 -12.81 15.35 10.36
CA LYS A 266 -13.63 14.78 9.28
C LYS A 266 -12.81 14.60 7.98
N PHE A 267 -11.93 15.54 7.66
CA PHE A 267 -11.06 15.47 6.51
C PHE A 267 -9.98 14.38 6.67
N VAL A 268 -9.41 14.24 7.87
CA VAL A 268 -8.48 13.15 8.17
C VAL A 268 -9.16 11.78 8.01
N ALA A 269 -10.35 11.61 8.58
CA ALA A 269 -11.11 10.38 8.46
C ALA A 269 -11.44 10.06 6.99
N ALA A 270 -11.90 11.05 6.22
CA ALA A 270 -12.19 10.89 4.79
C ALA A 270 -10.93 10.53 3.99
N LEU A 271 -9.79 11.17 4.27
CA LEU A 271 -8.52 10.89 3.62
C LEU A 271 -8.04 9.46 3.88
N VAL A 272 -8.06 9.03 5.15
CA VAL A 272 -7.67 7.66 5.54
C VAL A 272 -8.61 6.64 4.91
N LEU A 273 -9.92 6.88 4.95
CA LEU A 273 -10.90 5.99 4.33
C LEU A 273 -10.71 5.89 2.81
N ALA A 274 -10.53 7.01 2.13
CA ALA A 274 -10.29 7.03 0.68
C ALA A 274 -9.02 6.26 0.31
N TRP A 275 -7.93 6.46 1.06
CA TRP A 275 -6.69 5.73 0.85
C TRP A 275 -6.85 4.22 1.07
N LEU A 276 -7.53 3.83 2.14
CA LEU A 276 -7.84 2.42 2.40
C LEU A 276 -8.68 1.81 1.27
N LEU A 277 -9.71 2.49 0.82
CA LEU A 277 -10.55 2.00 -0.29
C LEU A 277 -9.71 1.76 -1.56
N ILE A 278 -8.84 2.71 -1.91
CA ILE A 278 -7.95 2.57 -3.07
C ILE A 278 -7.01 1.37 -2.93
N LEU A 279 -6.41 1.18 -1.76
CA LEU A 279 -5.46 0.09 -1.52
C LEU A 279 -6.13 -1.28 -1.37
N LEU A 280 -7.32 -1.34 -0.78
CA LEU A 280 -7.98 -2.62 -0.53
C LEU A 280 -8.76 -3.13 -1.75
N LEU A 281 -9.11 -2.24 -2.68
CA LEU A 281 -9.81 -2.61 -3.91
C LEU A 281 -9.15 -3.78 -4.68
N PRO A 282 -7.81 -3.80 -4.90
CA PRO A 282 -7.15 -4.94 -5.55
C PRO A 282 -7.28 -6.27 -4.81
N LEU A 283 -7.41 -6.25 -3.49
CA LEU A 283 -7.56 -7.46 -2.67
C LEU A 283 -8.99 -7.98 -2.63
N MET A 284 -9.98 -7.10 -2.85
CA MET A 284 -11.41 -7.48 -2.84
C MET A 284 -11.76 -8.49 -3.93
N VAL A 285 -10.96 -8.60 -4.99
CA VAL A 285 -11.17 -9.57 -6.08
C VAL A 285 -11.12 -11.03 -5.61
N PHE A 286 -10.46 -11.31 -4.48
CA PHE A 286 -10.38 -12.65 -3.89
C PHE A 286 -11.54 -12.96 -2.94
N SER A 287 -12.31 -11.96 -2.50
CA SER A 287 -13.40 -12.16 -1.53
C SER A 287 -14.48 -13.15 -1.99
N PRO A 288 -14.94 -13.15 -3.27
CA PRO A 288 -15.91 -14.13 -3.73
C PRO A 288 -15.40 -15.58 -3.63
N GLN A 289 -14.12 -15.82 -3.96
CA GLN A 289 -13.51 -17.14 -3.87
C GLN A 289 -13.35 -17.59 -2.41
N LEU A 290 -12.92 -16.68 -1.51
CA LEU A 290 -12.82 -16.96 -0.08
C LEU A 290 -14.20 -17.26 0.52
N MET A 291 -15.24 -16.53 0.14
CA MET A 291 -16.61 -16.79 0.58
C MET A 291 -17.13 -18.13 0.07
N SER A 292 -16.84 -18.48 -1.19
CA SER A 292 -17.18 -19.78 -1.76
C SER A 292 -16.46 -20.92 -1.05
N ALA A 293 -15.13 -20.80 -0.86
CA ALA A 293 -14.32 -21.78 -0.13
C ALA A 293 -14.83 -21.97 1.32
N LYS A 294 -15.17 -20.87 2.01
CA LYS A 294 -15.75 -20.93 3.36
C LYS A 294 -17.11 -21.64 3.38
N ARG A 295 -17.98 -21.37 2.40
CA ARG A 295 -19.30 -21.99 2.32
C ARG A 295 -19.18 -23.50 2.07
N LEU A 296 -18.42 -23.89 1.04
CA LEU A 296 -18.17 -25.30 0.72
C LEU A 296 -17.49 -26.03 1.87
N GLY A 297 -16.47 -25.42 2.48
CA GLY A 297 -15.81 -25.99 3.63
C GLY A 297 -16.75 -26.20 4.83
N LYS A 298 -17.67 -25.28 5.11
CA LYS A 298 -18.67 -25.48 6.16
C LYS A 298 -19.59 -26.67 5.89
N GLU A 299 -20.01 -26.87 4.63
CA GLU A 299 -20.85 -28.00 4.22
C GLU A 299 -20.08 -29.33 4.33
N GLU A 300 -18.86 -29.39 3.79
CA GLU A 300 -18.04 -30.60 3.75
C GLU A 300 -17.57 -31.03 5.16
N TYR A 301 -16.91 -30.14 5.89
CA TYR A 301 -16.44 -30.44 7.24
C TYR A 301 -17.58 -30.60 8.25
N GLY A 302 -18.69 -29.85 8.07
CA GLY A 302 -19.90 -29.99 8.87
C GLY A 302 -20.55 -31.36 8.69
N ARG A 303 -20.54 -31.91 7.47
CA ARG A 303 -21.01 -33.27 7.21
C ARG A 303 -20.14 -34.30 7.93
N VAL A 304 -18.83 -34.23 7.80
CA VAL A 304 -17.89 -35.14 8.48
C VAL A 304 -18.08 -35.12 9.99
N VAL A 305 -18.15 -33.95 10.60
CA VAL A 305 -18.39 -33.78 12.05
C VAL A 305 -19.76 -34.34 12.45
N GLY A 306 -20.79 -34.08 11.63
CA GLY A 306 -22.15 -34.57 11.88
C GLY A 306 -22.28 -36.08 11.79
N GLU A 307 -21.60 -36.73 10.81
CA GLU A 307 -21.57 -38.20 10.68
C GLU A 307 -20.86 -38.83 11.87
N HIS A 308 -19.69 -38.25 12.24
CA HIS A 308 -18.95 -38.73 13.40
C HIS A 308 -19.77 -38.59 14.71
N GLY A 309 -20.46 -37.45 14.89
CA GLY A 309 -21.35 -37.22 16.04
C GLY A 309 -22.50 -38.19 16.11
N ARG A 310 -23.06 -38.66 14.96
CA ARG A 310 -24.08 -39.70 14.92
C ARG A 310 -23.54 -41.05 15.39
N LEU A 311 -22.35 -41.47 14.94
CA LEU A 311 -21.71 -42.71 15.40
C LEU A 311 -21.40 -42.69 16.89
N VAL A 312 -20.89 -41.59 17.41
CA VAL A 312 -20.66 -41.36 18.84
C VAL A 312 -21.97 -41.53 19.63
N ARG A 313 -23.04 -40.91 19.17
CA ARG A 313 -24.37 -40.98 19.83
C ARG A 313 -24.94 -42.39 19.84
N GLU A 314 -24.86 -43.12 18.71
CA GLU A 314 -25.38 -44.49 18.62
C GLU A 314 -24.61 -45.44 19.55
N ARG A 315 -23.26 -45.39 19.54
CA ARG A 315 -22.44 -46.30 20.33
C ARG A 315 -22.47 -46.00 21.84
N TRP A 316 -22.27 -44.73 22.24
CA TRP A 316 -22.03 -44.39 23.65
C TRP A 316 -23.24 -43.86 24.40
N ILE A 317 -24.22 -43.30 23.69
CA ILE A 317 -25.44 -42.77 24.32
C ILE A 317 -26.61 -43.78 24.20
N ASN A 318 -26.82 -44.27 22.98
CA ASN A 318 -27.93 -45.21 22.69
C ASN A 318 -27.56 -46.68 22.94
N ASN A 319 -26.29 -46.97 23.17
CA ASN A 319 -25.76 -48.32 23.42
C ASN A 319 -26.09 -49.33 22.29
N ARG A 320 -26.05 -48.86 21.01
CA ARG A 320 -26.32 -49.63 19.82
C ARG A 320 -25.06 -49.99 19.06
N PRO A 321 -24.98 -51.15 18.37
CA PRO A 321 -23.88 -51.47 17.49
C PRO A 321 -23.82 -50.49 16.32
N VAL A 322 -22.62 -49.97 16.00
CA VAL A 322 -22.36 -49.06 14.88
C VAL A 322 -21.82 -49.82 13.68
N THR A 323 -22.11 -49.31 12.49
CA THR A 323 -21.74 -49.93 11.20
C THR A 323 -20.25 -49.79 10.92
N ASP A 324 -19.56 -48.86 11.52
CA ASP A 324 -18.12 -48.58 11.33
C ASP A 324 -17.40 -48.35 12.65
N PRO A 325 -17.11 -49.46 13.40
CA PRO A 325 -16.45 -49.35 14.70
C PRO A 325 -15.03 -48.86 14.64
N GLU A 326 -14.32 -49.08 13.50
CA GLU A 326 -12.91 -48.67 13.34
C GLU A 326 -12.72 -47.13 13.43
N LEU A 327 -13.73 -46.39 12.98
CA LEU A 327 -13.70 -44.91 13.05
C LEU A 327 -13.77 -44.40 14.52
N LEU A 328 -14.36 -45.19 15.43
CA LEU A 328 -14.49 -44.87 16.85
C LEU A 328 -13.45 -45.59 17.72
N ASP A 329 -12.82 -46.65 17.22
CA ASP A 329 -11.76 -47.42 17.93
C ASP A 329 -10.36 -46.89 17.69
N ALA A 330 -10.18 -45.87 16.86
CA ALA A 330 -8.93 -45.16 16.77
C ALA A 330 -8.51 -44.68 18.19
N PRO A 331 -7.27 -44.94 18.64
CA PRO A 331 -6.87 -44.68 20.02
C PRO A 331 -6.99 -43.19 20.34
N GLY A 332 -8.06 -42.84 21.02
CA GLY A 332 -8.29 -41.51 21.60
C GLY A 332 -9.42 -40.71 21.01
N ILE A 333 -9.81 -39.70 21.77
CA ILE A 333 -10.73 -38.61 21.43
C ILE A 333 -10.19 -37.74 20.27
N GLY A 334 -8.96 -38.01 19.80
CA GLY A 334 -8.22 -37.25 18.79
C GLY A 334 -9.03 -36.98 17.50
N PRO A 335 -9.55 -37.99 16.77
CA PRO A 335 -10.21 -37.74 15.49
C PRO A 335 -11.46 -36.87 15.58
N VAL A 336 -12.23 -36.94 16.68
CA VAL A 336 -13.40 -36.06 16.91
C VAL A 336 -12.98 -34.65 17.23
N ALA A 337 -11.99 -34.49 18.11
CA ALA A 337 -11.45 -33.18 18.46
C ALA A 337 -10.79 -32.50 17.23
N ASP A 338 -10.08 -33.27 16.41
CA ASP A 338 -9.44 -32.80 15.17
C ASP A 338 -10.48 -32.37 14.13
N ALA A 339 -11.53 -33.17 13.91
CA ALA A 339 -12.61 -32.80 12.99
C ALA A 339 -13.36 -31.54 13.45
N ASN A 340 -13.63 -31.42 14.76
CA ASN A 340 -14.23 -30.22 15.33
C ASN A 340 -13.30 -29.00 15.21
N SER A 341 -11.99 -29.16 15.42
CA SER A 341 -11.02 -28.09 15.28
C SER A 341 -10.92 -27.60 13.83
N MET A 342 -10.96 -28.50 12.84
CA MET A 342 -11.01 -28.17 11.41
C MET A 342 -12.29 -27.41 11.07
N TYR A 343 -13.45 -27.84 11.54
CA TYR A 343 -14.72 -27.13 11.34
C TYR A 343 -14.71 -25.75 11.99
N ALA A 344 -14.15 -25.64 13.21
CA ALA A 344 -13.97 -24.35 13.88
C ALA A 344 -13.06 -23.40 13.07
N ALA A 345 -11.95 -23.91 12.53
CA ALA A 345 -11.07 -23.15 11.65
C ALA A 345 -11.81 -22.63 10.41
N VAL A 346 -12.61 -23.46 9.74
CA VAL A 346 -13.45 -23.07 8.59
C VAL A 346 -14.48 -22.00 8.96
N THR A 347 -15.14 -22.15 10.12
CA THR A 347 -16.12 -21.15 10.58
C THR A 347 -15.49 -19.81 10.92
N ALA A 348 -14.29 -19.82 11.49
CA ALA A 348 -13.50 -18.63 11.82
C ALA A 348 -12.84 -17.98 10.60
N MET A 349 -12.81 -18.64 9.43
CA MET A 349 -12.20 -18.13 8.21
C MET A 349 -12.77 -16.76 7.83
N ARG A 350 -11.88 -15.82 7.50
CA ARG A 350 -12.24 -14.48 7.03
C ARG A 350 -12.55 -14.49 5.54
N ALA A 351 -13.46 -13.61 5.13
CA ALA A 351 -13.82 -13.43 3.72
C ALA A 351 -12.94 -12.43 2.98
N PHE A 352 -11.98 -11.80 3.67
CA PHE A 352 -11.07 -10.81 3.13
C PHE A 352 -9.63 -11.11 3.56
N PRO A 353 -8.63 -11.06 2.63
CA PRO A 353 -7.27 -11.51 2.90
C PRO A 353 -6.41 -10.44 3.61
N LEU A 354 -6.95 -9.80 4.64
CA LEU A 354 -6.24 -8.83 5.48
C LEU A 354 -6.70 -8.98 6.93
N ASP A 355 -5.78 -8.88 7.85
CA ASP A 355 -6.04 -8.85 9.28
C ASP A 355 -5.97 -7.43 9.87
N LYS A 356 -6.25 -7.30 11.17
CA LYS A 356 -6.16 -6.02 11.88
C LYS A 356 -4.74 -5.44 11.83
N ALA A 357 -3.71 -6.27 11.95
CA ALA A 357 -2.32 -5.83 11.93
C ALA A 357 -1.92 -5.30 10.55
N GLY A 358 -2.36 -5.97 9.48
CA GLY A 358 -2.18 -5.49 8.10
C GLY A 358 -2.86 -4.14 7.86
N LEU A 359 -4.08 -3.94 8.38
CA LEU A 359 -4.79 -2.67 8.30
C LEU A 359 -4.04 -1.56 9.05
N LEU A 360 -3.62 -1.83 10.29
CA LEU A 360 -2.87 -0.88 11.11
C LEU A 360 -1.53 -0.49 10.47
N SER A 361 -0.87 -1.42 9.76
CA SER A 361 0.39 -1.14 9.07
C SER A 361 0.29 -0.06 7.99
N VAL A 362 -0.91 0.20 7.48
CA VAL A 362 -1.19 1.26 6.51
C VAL A 362 -1.70 2.53 7.20
N VAL A 363 -2.60 2.37 8.17
CA VAL A 363 -3.24 3.52 8.86
C VAL A 363 -2.25 4.27 9.75
N LEU A 364 -1.43 3.55 10.52
CA LEU A 364 -0.52 4.19 11.48
C LEU A 364 0.49 5.17 10.83
N PRO A 365 1.22 4.79 9.75
CA PRO A 365 2.11 5.73 9.08
C PRO A 365 1.38 6.96 8.56
N MET A 366 0.15 6.81 8.06
CA MET A 366 -0.64 7.91 7.55
C MET A 366 -1.15 8.83 8.66
N MET A 367 -1.42 8.29 9.85
CA MET A 367 -1.86 9.07 11.00
C MET A 367 -0.73 9.87 11.67
N LEU A 368 0.54 9.44 11.54
CA LEU A 368 1.67 10.09 12.21
C LEU A 368 1.76 11.60 11.96
N PRO A 369 1.75 12.13 10.72
CA PRO A 369 1.82 13.56 10.49
C PRO A 369 0.57 14.32 11.00
N MET A 370 -0.59 13.66 10.94
CA MET A 370 -1.84 14.23 11.43
C MET A 370 -1.84 14.38 12.96
N ILE A 371 -1.28 13.40 13.67
CA ILE A 371 -1.08 13.45 15.12
C ILE A 371 -0.24 14.67 15.50
N VAL A 372 0.81 14.97 14.74
CA VAL A 372 1.65 16.17 14.97
C VAL A 372 0.81 17.44 14.84
N VAL A 373 -0.05 17.56 13.82
CA VAL A 373 -0.93 18.73 13.65
C VAL A 373 -1.90 18.86 14.83
N PHE A 374 -2.54 17.77 15.24
CA PHE A 374 -3.44 17.79 16.39
C PHE A 374 -2.74 18.17 17.70
N ALA A 375 -1.48 17.75 17.87
CA ALA A 375 -0.69 18.08 19.04
C ALA A 375 -0.32 19.57 19.15
N LEU A 376 -0.49 20.36 18.09
CA LEU A 376 -0.28 21.82 18.15
C LEU A 376 -1.35 22.54 19.00
N GLN A 377 -2.57 22.02 19.06
CA GLN A 377 -3.67 22.64 19.84
C GLN A 377 -4.20 21.72 20.95
N ILE A 378 -4.06 20.40 20.82
CA ILE A 378 -4.57 19.43 21.80
C ILE A 378 -3.40 18.82 22.57
N PRO A 379 -3.44 18.81 23.92
CA PRO A 379 -2.40 18.15 24.72
C PRO A 379 -2.21 16.70 24.27
N LEU A 380 -0.97 16.29 24.08
CA LEU A 380 -0.61 14.97 23.55
C LEU A 380 -1.23 13.82 24.37
N LYS A 381 -1.35 13.99 25.68
CA LYS A 381 -1.98 13.04 26.60
C LYS A 381 -3.45 12.75 26.22
N ASP A 382 -4.23 13.80 25.95
CA ASP A 382 -5.66 13.68 25.62
C ASP A 382 -5.85 13.09 24.23
N LEU A 383 -4.92 13.40 23.29
CA LEU A 383 -4.89 12.81 21.98
C LEU A 383 -4.61 11.31 22.04
N LEU A 384 -3.61 10.88 22.81
CA LEU A 384 -3.27 9.47 23.01
C LEU A 384 -4.42 8.68 23.66
N LEU A 385 -5.09 9.25 24.67
CA LEU A 385 -6.26 8.62 25.28
C LEU A 385 -7.40 8.41 24.28
N LYS A 386 -7.71 9.42 23.46
CA LYS A 386 -8.73 9.30 22.40
C LYS A 386 -8.38 8.25 21.35
N LEU A 387 -7.11 8.15 20.95
CA LEU A 387 -6.64 7.13 20.02
C LEU A 387 -6.74 5.72 20.61
N LEU A 388 -6.34 5.53 21.87
CA LEU A 388 -6.44 4.24 22.56
C LEU A 388 -7.90 3.78 22.69
N THR A 389 -8.81 4.68 23.02
CA THR A 389 -10.26 4.37 23.11
C THR A 389 -10.89 4.06 21.75
N ALA A 390 -10.37 4.62 20.66
CA ALA A 390 -10.87 4.34 19.31
C ALA A 390 -10.34 3.01 18.71
N LEU A 391 -9.22 2.49 19.24
CA LEU A 391 -8.58 1.25 18.79
C LEU A 391 -8.99 0.02 19.64
N ALA A 392 -9.56 0.23 20.84
CA ALA A 392 -10.08 -0.82 21.72
C ALA A 392 -11.49 -1.26 21.29
#